data_4a9899a05b4cac468b5640f038f15c1c
#
_entry.id   4a9899a05b4cac468b5640f038f15c1c
#
_cell.length_a   1.000
_cell.length_b   1.000
_cell.length_c   1.000
_cell.angle_alpha   90.00
_cell.angle_beta   90.00
_cell.angle_gamma   90.00
#
_symmetry.space_group_name_H-M   'P 1'
#
loop_
_entity.id
_entity.type
_entity.pdbx_description
1 polymer ?
#
loop_
_entity_poly.entity_id
_entity_poly.type
_entity_poly.pdbx_seq_one_letter_code
_entity_poly.pdbx_strand_id
1 'polypeptide(L)'
;MSRTPVSNRASRLSEEETPLFPVFLKLAKRRCLLVGAGKTAEEKIPTLLRSGAAVTVVAPAATRGIQAWALDKQLVWEQRRFDPSDLEGIYLVVVATPSRTLNRSIFEQARQRHTLCNVVRDRALCDFYYPAVVRRGPLQIAISTAGHSGALAQRLRKEFEAQFGPEWETWLRWLGEARSSLYDDPLSAKRRRTMLHRLASSKRQAEFFTRWGVPSVDRPSKKQSPTAGRLRP
;
A
#
# COMPACT_ATOMS: atom_id res chain seq x y z
N MET A 1 -25.68 -39.90 7.41
CA MET A 1 -25.41 -38.70 6.60
C MET A 1 -23.90 -38.42 6.71
N SER A 2 -23.16 -38.89 5.74
CA SER A 2 -21.68 -38.79 5.70
C SER A 2 -21.27 -37.42 5.21
N ARG A 3 -20.58 -36.62 6.02
CA ARG A 3 -19.98 -35.36 5.62
C ARG A 3 -18.68 -35.67 4.87
N THR A 4 -18.68 -35.44 3.57
CA THR A 4 -17.47 -35.47 2.75
C THR A 4 -16.50 -34.36 3.24
N PRO A 5 -15.24 -34.68 3.54
CA PRO A 5 -14.28 -33.64 3.95
C PRO A 5 -14.00 -32.71 2.76
N VAL A 6 -14.17 -31.41 2.97
CA VAL A 6 -13.75 -30.38 2.04
C VAL A 6 -12.23 -30.47 1.89
N SER A 7 -11.78 -30.96 0.75
CA SER A 7 -10.36 -31.07 0.41
C SER A 7 -9.75 -29.66 0.44
N ASN A 8 -8.87 -29.42 1.40
CA ASN A 8 -8.14 -28.17 1.55
C ASN A 8 -7.09 -28.06 0.42
N ARG A 9 -7.48 -27.42 -0.69
CA ARG A 9 -6.62 -27.19 -1.87
C ARG A 9 -5.42 -26.28 -1.55
N ALA A 10 -5.45 -25.60 -0.40
CA ALA A 10 -4.39 -24.67 0.05
C ALA A 10 -3.08 -25.39 0.44
N SER A 11 -3.12 -26.69 0.76
CA SER A 11 -1.94 -27.45 1.21
C SER A 11 -1.01 -27.93 0.08
N ARG A 12 -1.27 -27.57 -1.19
CA ARG A 12 -0.48 -28.03 -2.35
C ARG A 12 0.24 -26.90 -3.12
N LEU A 13 0.03 -25.64 -2.75
CA LEU A 13 0.73 -24.52 -3.38
C LEU A 13 2.03 -24.25 -2.63
N SER A 14 3.14 -24.04 -3.36
CA SER A 14 4.36 -23.53 -2.78
C SER A 14 4.09 -22.10 -2.22
N GLU A 15 4.89 -21.65 -1.27
CA GLU A 15 4.75 -20.27 -0.72
C GLU A 15 4.79 -19.22 -1.83
N GLU A 16 5.53 -19.47 -2.91
CA GLU A 16 5.64 -18.58 -4.08
C GLU A 16 4.37 -18.54 -4.96
N GLU A 17 3.55 -19.59 -4.93
CA GLU A 17 2.31 -19.71 -5.70
C GLU A 17 1.08 -19.25 -4.92
N THR A 18 1.24 -19.02 -3.61
CA THR A 18 0.12 -18.57 -2.76
C THR A 18 -0.25 -17.14 -3.10
N PRO A 19 -1.54 -16.86 -3.48
CA PRO A 19 -1.97 -15.50 -3.76
C PRO A 19 -1.82 -14.56 -2.56
N LEU A 20 -1.34 -13.34 -2.80
CA LEU A 20 -1.26 -12.32 -1.77
C LEU A 20 -2.66 -11.86 -1.36
N PHE A 21 -2.86 -11.67 -0.05
CA PHE A 21 -4.08 -11.06 0.47
C PHE A 21 -3.97 -9.52 0.41
N PRO A 22 -4.79 -8.82 -0.42
CA PRO A 22 -4.69 -7.38 -0.58
C PRO A 22 -5.35 -6.65 0.60
N VAL A 23 -4.58 -5.83 1.30
CA VAL A 23 -5.03 -5.02 2.43
C VAL A 23 -4.43 -3.63 2.41
N PHE A 24 -5.12 -2.66 3.04
CA PHE A 24 -4.60 -1.35 3.40
C PHE A 24 -4.43 -1.26 4.91
N LEU A 25 -3.18 -1.08 5.38
CA LEU A 25 -2.86 -1.02 6.80
C LEU A 25 -3.04 0.40 7.34
N LYS A 26 -3.68 0.53 8.49
CA LYS A 26 -3.73 1.77 9.27
C LYS A 26 -2.52 1.81 10.19
N LEU A 27 -1.57 2.69 9.89
CA LEU A 27 -0.33 2.84 10.66
C LEU A 27 -0.31 4.05 11.59
N ALA A 28 -1.40 4.83 11.66
CA ALA A 28 -1.48 6.01 12.52
C ALA A 28 -1.13 5.65 13.98
N LYS A 29 -0.05 6.28 14.50
CA LYS A 29 0.51 6.06 15.85
C LYS A 29 1.06 4.63 16.08
N ARG A 30 1.14 3.76 15.06
CA ARG A 30 1.77 2.45 15.19
C ARG A 30 3.29 2.60 15.13
N ARG A 31 3.99 1.93 16.04
CA ARG A 31 5.47 1.91 16.07
C ARG A 31 6.00 1.09 14.88
N CYS A 32 6.75 1.75 14.02
CA CYS A 32 7.39 1.14 12.86
C CYS A 32 8.90 1.31 12.97
N LEU A 33 9.64 0.22 12.81
CA LEU A 33 11.08 0.19 12.88
C LEU A 33 11.70 0.09 11.49
N LEU A 34 12.75 0.86 11.22
CA LEU A 34 13.65 0.62 10.09
C LEU A 34 15.03 0.22 10.62
N VAL A 35 15.54 -0.89 10.17
CA VAL A 35 16.91 -1.31 10.45
C VAL A 35 17.78 -1.10 9.22
N GLY A 36 18.76 -0.18 9.34
CA GLY A 36 19.52 0.36 8.22
C GLY A 36 19.01 1.72 7.76
N ALA A 37 19.92 2.62 7.40
CA ALA A 37 19.63 4.03 7.08
C ALA A 37 20.31 4.51 5.79
N GLY A 38 20.50 3.60 4.82
CA GLY A 38 20.98 3.92 3.47
C GLY A 38 19.85 4.43 2.56
N LYS A 39 20.16 4.71 1.29
CA LYS A 39 19.19 5.20 0.27
C LYS A 39 17.93 4.35 0.18
N THR A 40 18.07 3.03 0.22
CA THR A 40 16.93 2.11 0.15
C THR A 40 15.97 2.26 1.34
N ALA A 41 16.47 2.49 2.55
CA ALA A 41 15.66 2.80 3.72
C ALA A 41 15.00 4.17 3.57
N GLU A 42 15.77 5.18 3.15
CA GLU A 42 15.28 6.54 2.91
C GLU A 42 14.06 6.59 1.99
N GLU A 43 14.05 5.80 0.91
CA GLU A 43 12.92 5.69 -0.03
C GLU A 43 11.61 5.17 0.62
N LYS A 44 11.69 4.43 1.73
CA LYS A 44 10.52 3.85 2.41
C LYS A 44 9.89 4.79 3.43
N ILE A 45 10.68 5.64 4.04
CA ILE A 45 10.29 6.55 5.13
C ILE A 45 9.11 7.46 4.76
N PRO A 46 9.09 8.16 3.61
CA PRO A 46 7.99 9.07 3.28
C PRO A 46 6.62 8.39 3.23
N THR A 47 6.57 7.10 2.88
CA THR A 47 5.31 6.34 2.87
C THR A 47 4.82 6.05 4.29
N LEU A 48 5.72 5.69 5.19
CA LEU A 48 5.39 5.43 6.59
C LEU A 48 4.95 6.71 7.31
N LEU A 49 5.70 7.81 7.14
CA LEU A 49 5.37 9.11 7.73
C LEU A 49 4.00 9.62 7.25
N ARG A 50 3.72 9.57 5.94
CA ARG A 50 2.39 9.93 5.40
C ARG A 50 1.25 9.06 5.92
N SER A 51 1.55 7.84 6.34
CA SER A 51 0.55 6.95 6.96
C SER A 51 0.38 7.19 8.46
N GLY A 52 1.07 8.20 9.02
CA GLY A 52 1.00 8.58 10.43
C GLY A 52 1.72 7.61 11.38
N ALA A 53 2.63 6.78 10.86
CA ALA A 53 3.41 5.86 11.68
C ALA A 53 4.39 6.61 12.61
N ALA A 54 4.59 6.09 13.81
CA ALA A 54 5.69 6.47 14.68
C ALA A 54 6.94 5.71 14.24
N VAL A 55 7.82 6.40 13.51
CA VAL A 55 8.98 5.78 12.85
C VAL A 55 10.23 5.91 13.70
N THR A 56 10.89 4.78 13.97
CA THR A 56 12.25 4.72 14.55
C THR A 56 13.18 4.10 13.50
N VAL A 57 14.35 4.70 13.32
CA VAL A 57 15.42 4.20 12.46
C VAL A 57 16.60 3.81 13.32
N VAL A 58 17.12 2.59 13.18
CA VAL A 58 18.30 2.10 13.90
C VAL A 58 19.41 1.83 12.90
N ALA A 59 20.47 2.61 12.97
CA ALA A 59 21.67 2.44 12.14
C ALA A 59 22.85 3.28 12.70
N PRO A 60 24.11 2.80 12.61
CA PRO A 60 25.29 3.57 13.03
C PRO A 60 25.51 4.86 12.23
N ALA A 61 25.08 4.88 10.96
CA ALA A 61 25.17 6.04 10.09
C ALA A 61 23.90 6.14 9.23
N ALA A 62 23.49 7.36 8.87
CA ALA A 62 22.29 7.63 8.09
C ALA A 62 22.58 8.61 6.94
N THR A 63 21.77 8.53 5.89
CA THR A 63 21.77 9.53 4.81
C THR A 63 21.39 10.92 5.34
N ARG A 64 21.77 11.96 4.61
CA ARG A 64 21.41 13.35 4.98
C ARG A 64 19.90 13.56 5.08
N GLY A 65 19.10 12.88 4.23
CA GLY A 65 17.64 12.96 4.29
C GLY A 65 17.07 12.40 5.59
N ILE A 66 17.55 11.24 6.05
CA ILE A 66 17.13 10.65 7.32
C ILE A 66 17.54 11.51 8.50
N GLN A 67 18.78 12.07 8.48
CA GLN A 67 19.24 13.01 9.50
C GLN A 67 18.33 14.26 9.57
N ALA A 68 17.96 14.83 8.41
CA ALA A 68 17.07 15.99 8.36
C ALA A 68 15.69 15.66 8.97
N TRP A 69 15.06 14.54 8.62
CA TRP A 69 13.79 14.14 9.24
C TRP A 69 13.89 13.90 10.74
N ALA A 70 15.05 13.42 11.23
CA ALA A 70 15.27 13.26 12.67
C ALA A 70 15.41 14.61 13.37
N LEU A 71 16.15 15.57 12.78
CA LEU A 71 16.27 16.95 13.30
C LEU A 71 14.90 17.64 13.35
N ASP A 72 14.07 17.45 12.32
CA ASP A 72 12.69 17.96 12.25
C ASP A 72 11.71 17.18 13.14
N LYS A 73 12.18 16.22 13.94
CA LYS A 73 11.37 15.39 14.83
C LYS A 73 10.25 14.60 14.13
N GLN A 74 10.40 14.36 12.82
CA GLN A 74 9.45 13.55 12.06
C GLN A 74 9.64 12.04 12.31
N LEU A 75 10.84 11.64 12.72
CA LEU A 75 11.20 10.28 13.14
C LEU A 75 12.25 10.32 14.24
N VAL A 76 12.48 9.18 14.87
CA VAL A 76 13.60 9.00 15.80
C VAL A 76 14.72 8.25 15.08
N TRP A 77 15.97 8.73 15.15
CA TRP A 77 17.14 8.02 14.66
C TRP A 77 18.05 7.66 15.82
N GLU A 78 18.19 6.34 16.06
CA GLU A 78 19.08 5.75 17.03
C GLU A 78 20.42 5.45 16.34
N GLN A 79 21.44 6.26 16.64
CA GLN A 79 22.77 6.14 16.02
C GLN A 79 23.59 5.01 16.64
N ARG A 80 23.13 3.79 16.47
CA ARG A 80 23.73 2.57 16.99
C ARG A 80 23.42 1.36 16.11
N ARG A 81 24.05 0.22 16.43
CA ARG A 81 23.67 -1.07 15.82
C ARG A 81 22.32 -1.53 16.37
N PHE A 82 21.65 -2.37 15.57
CA PHE A 82 20.43 -3.06 15.95
C PHE A 82 20.67 -3.97 17.16
N ASP A 83 19.72 -3.96 18.06
CA ASP A 83 19.60 -4.87 19.20
C ASP A 83 18.23 -5.59 19.14
N PRO A 84 18.14 -6.89 19.51
CA PRO A 84 16.89 -7.64 19.52
C PRO A 84 15.73 -6.98 20.30
N SER A 85 16.02 -6.20 21.32
CA SER A 85 15.02 -5.44 22.08
C SER A 85 14.35 -4.32 21.26
N ASP A 86 14.96 -3.88 20.16
CA ASP A 86 14.38 -2.90 19.25
C ASP A 86 13.05 -3.36 18.64
N LEU A 87 12.81 -4.67 18.59
CA LEU A 87 11.55 -5.24 18.09
C LEU A 87 10.41 -5.24 19.13
N GLU A 88 10.67 -4.85 20.36
CA GLU A 88 9.65 -4.87 21.41
C GLU A 88 8.54 -3.83 21.16
N GLY A 89 7.31 -4.32 21.05
CA GLY A 89 6.13 -3.50 20.77
C GLY A 89 6.12 -2.87 19.38
N ILE A 90 6.94 -3.34 18.45
CA ILE A 90 6.95 -2.93 17.04
C ILE A 90 5.82 -3.62 16.28
N TYR A 91 5.05 -2.84 15.55
CA TYR A 91 3.97 -3.37 14.70
C TYR A 91 4.49 -3.84 13.33
N LEU A 92 5.47 -3.11 12.77
CA LEU A 92 6.03 -3.38 11.45
C LEU A 92 7.51 -3.02 11.43
N VAL A 93 8.34 -3.91 10.87
CA VAL A 93 9.78 -3.66 10.67
C VAL A 93 10.15 -3.74 9.19
N VAL A 94 10.95 -2.78 8.74
CA VAL A 94 11.58 -2.77 7.42
C VAL A 94 13.08 -2.93 7.61
N VAL A 95 13.65 -3.94 6.97
CA VAL A 95 15.08 -4.27 7.09
C VAL A 95 15.77 -3.94 5.78
N ALA A 96 16.71 -3.01 5.81
CA ALA A 96 17.44 -2.52 4.65
C ALA A 96 18.95 -2.44 4.94
N THR A 97 19.52 -3.52 5.48
CA THR A 97 20.96 -3.62 5.75
C THR A 97 21.69 -4.41 4.66
N PRO A 98 22.99 -4.23 4.48
CA PRO A 98 23.78 -5.03 3.54
C PRO A 98 24.07 -6.46 4.05
N SER A 99 23.86 -6.74 5.32
CA SER A 99 24.17 -8.04 5.94
C SER A 99 23.03 -9.03 5.83
N ARG A 100 23.16 -10.03 4.96
CA ARG A 100 22.15 -11.10 4.80
C ARG A 100 21.90 -11.87 6.09
N THR A 101 22.95 -12.15 6.87
CA THR A 101 22.85 -12.85 8.16
C THR A 101 22.02 -12.05 9.16
N LEU A 102 22.30 -10.76 9.30
CA LEU A 102 21.52 -9.88 10.17
C LEU A 102 20.08 -9.77 9.70
N ASN A 103 19.84 -9.60 8.40
CA ASN A 103 18.51 -9.50 7.83
C ASN A 103 17.66 -10.76 8.15
N ARG A 104 18.22 -11.94 7.98
CA ARG A 104 17.56 -13.21 8.34
C ARG A 104 17.28 -13.30 9.83
N SER A 105 18.25 -12.97 10.67
CA SER A 105 18.09 -12.98 12.13
C SER A 105 16.96 -12.05 12.58
N ILE A 106 16.89 -10.83 12.01
CA ILE A 106 15.80 -9.87 12.30
C ILE A 106 14.45 -10.44 11.86
N PHE A 107 14.36 -11.03 10.67
CA PHE A 107 13.14 -11.64 10.17
C PHE A 107 12.63 -12.76 11.10
N GLU A 108 13.51 -13.68 11.51
CA GLU A 108 13.16 -14.78 12.41
C GLU A 108 12.67 -14.26 13.77
N GLN A 109 13.34 -13.26 14.32
CA GLN A 109 12.94 -12.64 15.58
C GLN A 109 11.62 -11.85 15.46
N ALA A 110 11.38 -11.16 14.34
CA ALA A 110 10.12 -10.47 14.05
C ALA A 110 8.96 -11.46 13.97
N ARG A 111 9.15 -12.61 13.30
CA ARG A 111 8.13 -13.69 13.24
C ARG A 111 7.77 -14.23 14.62
N GLN A 112 8.76 -14.47 15.47
CA GLN A 112 8.54 -14.93 16.85
C GLN A 112 7.70 -13.94 17.67
N ARG A 113 7.77 -12.64 17.35
CA ARG A 113 7.04 -11.56 18.00
C ARG A 113 5.75 -11.16 17.28
N HIS A 114 5.37 -11.88 16.22
CA HIS A 114 4.22 -11.55 15.35
C HIS A 114 4.30 -10.11 14.78
N THR A 115 5.53 -9.62 14.55
CA THR A 115 5.80 -8.33 13.93
C THR A 115 5.87 -8.50 12.42
N LEU A 116 5.11 -7.72 11.66
CA LEU A 116 5.18 -7.73 10.19
C LEU A 116 6.57 -7.30 9.73
N CYS A 117 7.23 -8.13 8.93
CA CYS A 117 8.59 -7.88 8.46
C CYS A 117 8.67 -7.75 6.93
N ASN A 118 9.48 -6.81 6.46
CA ASN A 118 9.88 -6.71 5.07
C ASN A 118 11.39 -6.53 4.97
N VAL A 119 12.08 -7.54 4.47
CA VAL A 119 13.50 -7.44 4.13
C VAL A 119 13.62 -6.99 2.68
N VAL A 120 14.18 -5.79 2.49
CA VAL A 120 14.26 -5.20 1.16
C VAL A 120 15.14 -6.04 0.23
N ARG A 121 14.61 -6.35 -0.97
CA ARG A 121 15.25 -7.19 -2.01
C ARG A 121 15.36 -8.68 -1.68
N ASP A 122 14.70 -9.16 -0.60
CA ASP A 122 14.65 -10.59 -0.29
C ASP A 122 13.18 -11.01 -0.08
N ARG A 123 12.56 -11.59 -1.13
CA ARG A 123 11.14 -11.97 -1.12
C ARG A 123 10.82 -13.05 -0.10
N ALA A 124 11.73 -13.99 0.12
CA ALA A 124 11.55 -15.08 1.07
C ALA A 124 11.50 -14.62 2.53
N LEU A 125 11.99 -13.40 2.81
CA LEU A 125 12.02 -12.79 4.13
C LEU A 125 11.03 -11.59 4.21
N CYS A 126 9.85 -11.74 3.59
CA CYS A 126 8.84 -10.68 3.57
C CYS A 126 7.45 -11.22 3.89
N ASP A 127 6.80 -10.67 4.92
CA ASP A 127 5.38 -10.91 5.21
C ASP A 127 4.47 -10.03 4.36
N PHE A 128 4.97 -8.94 3.78
CA PHE A 128 4.23 -8.02 2.92
C PHE A 128 5.14 -7.39 1.86
N TYR A 129 4.53 -6.89 0.78
CA TYR A 129 5.24 -6.18 -0.29
C TYR A 129 4.79 -4.73 -0.39
N TYR A 130 5.72 -3.86 -0.84
CA TYR A 130 5.40 -2.49 -1.21
C TYR A 130 4.83 -2.48 -2.64
N PRO A 131 3.54 -2.16 -2.83
CA PRO A 131 2.95 -2.03 -4.16
C PRO A 131 3.38 -0.73 -4.85
N ALA A 132 3.20 -0.65 -6.17
CA ALA A 132 3.14 0.64 -6.84
C ALA A 132 1.79 1.30 -6.53
N VAL A 133 1.79 2.59 -6.14
CA VAL A 133 0.56 3.25 -5.63
C VAL A 133 0.29 4.55 -6.34
N VAL A 134 -0.94 4.69 -6.86
CA VAL A 134 -1.52 5.97 -7.27
C VAL A 134 -2.27 6.58 -6.08
N ARG A 135 -2.05 7.87 -5.82
CA ARG A 135 -2.73 8.60 -4.74
C ARG A 135 -3.35 9.88 -5.26
N ARG A 136 -4.63 10.09 -4.90
CA ARG A 136 -5.37 11.34 -5.12
C ARG A 136 -6.17 11.65 -3.85
N GLY A 137 -5.52 12.34 -2.91
CA GLY A 137 -6.07 12.51 -1.57
C GLY A 137 -6.43 11.15 -0.92
N PRO A 138 -7.70 10.93 -0.54
CA PRO A 138 -8.15 9.68 0.07
C PRO A 138 -8.17 8.49 -0.91
N LEU A 139 -8.23 8.73 -2.23
CA LEU A 139 -8.20 7.64 -3.22
C LEU A 139 -6.80 7.03 -3.28
N GLN A 140 -6.74 5.72 -3.15
CA GLN A 140 -5.51 4.94 -3.32
C GLN A 140 -5.79 3.74 -4.22
N ILE A 141 -4.92 3.54 -5.21
CA ILE A 141 -4.91 2.35 -6.07
C ILE A 141 -3.56 1.69 -5.89
N ALA A 142 -3.55 0.50 -5.31
CA ALA A 142 -2.34 -0.29 -5.10
C ALA A 142 -2.22 -1.38 -6.18
N ILE A 143 -1.05 -1.47 -6.80
CA ILE A 143 -0.78 -2.38 -7.91
C ILE A 143 0.36 -3.31 -7.48
N SER A 144 0.06 -4.60 -7.40
CA SER A 144 1.02 -5.65 -7.11
C SER A 144 1.10 -6.61 -8.29
N THR A 145 2.32 -7.04 -8.61
CA THR A 145 2.59 -8.14 -9.55
C THR A 145 3.12 -9.36 -8.80
N ALA A 146 2.87 -9.44 -7.49
CA ALA A 146 3.42 -10.45 -6.59
C ALA A 146 4.96 -10.63 -6.73
N GLY A 147 5.65 -9.52 -7.07
CA GLY A 147 7.11 -9.52 -7.29
C GLY A 147 7.57 -10.04 -8.66
N HIS A 148 6.66 -10.44 -9.57
CA HIS A 148 7.05 -10.92 -10.90
C HIS A 148 7.61 -9.81 -11.80
N SER A 149 7.09 -8.58 -11.72
CA SER A 149 7.59 -7.47 -12.55
C SER A 149 7.34 -6.11 -11.90
N GLY A 150 8.34 -5.58 -11.23
CA GLY A 150 8.32 -4.19 -10.74
C GLY A 150 8.17 -3.16 -11.86
N ALA A 151 8.76 -3.41 -13.04
CA ALA A 151 8.65 -2.54 -14.20
C ALA A 151 7.20 -2.45 -14.72
N LEU A 152 6.49 -3.58 -14.79
CA LEU A 152 5.07 -3.61 -15.14
C LEU A 152 4.23 -2.85 -14.13
N ALA A 153 4.45 -3.06 -12.83
CA ALA A 153 3.72 -2.35 -11.78
C ALA A 153 3.92 -0.82 -11.89
N GLN A 154 5.13 -0.36 -12.18
CA GLN A 154 5.43 1.06 -12.38
C GLN A 154 4.80 1.62 -13.66
N ARG A 155 4.78 0.86 -14.77
CA ARG A 155 4.10 1.26 -15.99
C ARG A 155 2.61 1.44 -15.75
N LEU A 156 1.95 0.43 -15.16
CA LEU A 156 0.52 0.49 -14.82
C LEU A 156 0.21 1.66 -13.87
N ARG A 157 1.09 1.93 -12.90
CA ARG A 157 0.93 3.10 -12.04
C ARG A 157 0.86 4.41 -12.84
N LYS A 158 1.75 4.60 -13.82
CA LYS A 158 1.74 5.81 -14.67
C LYS A 158 0.48 5.88 -15.54
N GLU A 159 0.01 4.76 -16.09
CA GLU A 159 -1.23 4.70 -16.85
C GLU A 159 -2.44 5.08 -16.00
N PHE A 160 -2.53 4.55 -14.78
CA PHE A 160 -3.59 4.90 -13.84
C PHE A 160 -3.46 6.35 -13.32
N GLU A 161 -2.26 6.86 -13.13
CA GLU A 161 -2.06 8.29 -12.78
C GLU A 161 -2.61 9.24 -13.84
N ALA A 162 -2.53 8.87 -15.12
CA ALA A 162 -3.12 9.64 -16.21
C ALA A 162 -4.65 9.54 -16.24
N GLN A 163 -5.20 8.37 -15.88
CA GLN A 163 -6.66 8.16 -15.84
C GLN A 163 -7.34 8.79 -14.61
N PHE A 164 -6.62 8.83 -13.49
CA PHE A 164 -7.11 9.36 -12.22
C PHE A 164 -6.36 10.65 -11.90
N GLY A 165 -6.84 11.79 -12.44
CA GLY A 165 -6.26 13.11 -12.23
C GLY A 165 -6.49 13.65 -10.81
N PRO A 166 -5.98 14.87 -10.52
CA PRO A 166 -6.10 15.49 -9.19
C PRO A 166 -7.55 15.78 -8.79
N GLU A 167 -8.47 15.94 -9.74
CA GLU A 167 -9.90 16.18 -9.53
C GLU A 167 -10.59 15.07 -8.74
N TRP A 168 -10.05 13.85 -8.77
CA TRP A 168 -10.55 12.72 -8.00
C TRP A 168 -10.47 12.92 -6.49
N GLU A 169 -9.50 13.71 -6.02
CA GLU A 169 -9.41 14.06 -4.61
C GLU A 169 -10.63 14.89 -4.17
N THR A 170 -10.96 15.93 -4.95
CA THR A 170 -12.12 16.80 -4.67
C THR A 170 -13.43 16.03 -4.77
N TRP A 171 -13.59 15.20 -5.82
CA TRP A 171 -14.75 14.35 -6.00
C TRP A 171 -14.95 13.39 -4.81
N LEU A 172 -13.90 12.73 -4.37
CA LEU A 172 -14.01 11.76 -3.27
C LEU A 172 -14.27 12.44 -1.92
N ARG A 173 -13.73 13.64 -1.70
CA ARG A 173 -14.03 14.44 -0.51
C ARG A 173 -15.52 14.82 -0.47
N TRP A 174 -16.04 15.31 -1.58
CA TRP A 174 -17.47 15.61 -1.72
C TRP A 174 -18.35 14.38 -1.48
N LEU A 175 -17.99 13.22 -2.02
CA LEU A 175 -18.72 11.97 -1.76
C LEU A 175 -18.67 11.59 -0.26
N GLY A 176 -17.58 11.85 0.42
CA GLY A 176 -17.43 11.62 1.86
C GLY A 176 -18.39 12.51 2.68
N GLU A 177 -18.48 13.79 2.35
CA GLU A 177 -19.39 14.75 2.98
C GLU A 177 -20.85 14.37 2.74
N ALA A 178 -21.20 14.08 1.48
CA ALA A 178 -22.54 13.63 1.12
C ALA A 178 -22.93 12.31 1.83
N ARG A 179 -21.95 11.41 2.01
CA ARG A 179 -22.17 10.19 2.79
C ARG A 179 -22.49 10.51 4.25
N SER A 180 -21.71 11.38 4.90
CA SER A 180 -21.95 11.77 6.29
C SER A 180 -23.33 12.35 6.45
N SER A 181 -23.74 13.32 5.63
CA SER A 181 -25.08 13.89 5.66
C SER A 181 -26.19 12.85 5.51
N LEU A 182 -26.03 11.83 4.65
CA LEU A 182 -26.99 10.75 4.50
C LEU A 182 -27.07 9.80 5.70
N TYR A 183 -26.06 9.77 6.55
CA TYR A 183 -26.08 9.00 7.81
C TYR A 183 -26.76 9.77 8.95
N ASP A 184 -26.76 11.10 8.90
CA ASP A 184 -27.45 11.96 9.85
C ASP A 184 -28.97 12.05 9.55
N ASP A 185 -29.40 11.67 8.32
CA ASP A 185 -30.78 11.66 7.87
C ASP A 185 -31.49 10.36 8.34
N PRO A 186 -32.76 10.41 8.80
CA PRO A 186 -33.54 9.24 9.25
C PRO A 186 -34.00 8.35 8.08
N LEU A 187 -33.11 8.01 7.19
CA LEU A 187 -33.37 7.16 6.03
C LEU A 187 -33.22 5.68 6.35
N SER A 188 -34.07 4.84 5.75
CA SER A 188 -33.86 3.39 5.79
C SER A 188 -32.53 2.99 5.15
N ALA A 189 -31.89 1.91 5.65
CA ALA A 189 -30.62 1.42 5.12
C ALA A 189 -30.64 1.16 3.61
N LYS A 190 -31.78 0.62 3.09
CA LYS A 190 -31.99 0.38 1.65
C LYS A 190 -31.97 1.68 0.85
N ARG A 191 -32.68 2.69 1.32
CA ARG A 191 -32.79 4.01 0.65
C ARG A 191 -31.45 4.72 0.65
N ARG A 192 -30.74 4.72 1.78
CA ARG A 192 -29.39 5.28 1.93
C ARG A 192 -28.40 4.62 0.96
N ARG A 193 -28.37 3.29 0.90
CA ARG A 193 -27.52 2.54 -0.04
C ARG A 193 -27.79 2.94 -1.50
N THR A 194 -29.06 3.02 -1.90
CA THR A 194 -29.44 3.42 -3.26
C THR A 194 -28.95 4.83 -3.60
N MET A 195 -29.09 5.78 -2.67
CA MET A 195 -28.62 7.16 -2.85
C MET A 195 -27.09 7.22 -2.98
N LEU A 196 -26.34 6.52 -2.13
CA LEU A 196 -24.87 6.46 -2.21
C LEU A 196 -24.39 5.91 -3.56
N HIS A 197 -25.01 4.83 -4.06
CA HIS A 197 -24.67 4.30 -5.38
C HIS A 197 -24.98 5.30 -6.51
N ARG A 198 -26.10 6.01 -6.41
CA ARG A 198 -26.49 7.05 -7.39
C ARG A 198 -25.49 8.21 -7.39
N LEU A 199 -25.06 8.67 -6.21
CA LEU A 199 -24.05 9.72 -6.08
C LEU A 199 -22.71 9.31 -6.68
N ALA A 200 -22.28 8.08 -6.48
CA ALA A 200 -21.00 7.55 -7.00
C ALA A 200 -21.06 7.12 -8.48
N SER A 201 -22.19 7.38 -9.18
CA SER A 201 -22.34 6.99 -10.59
C SER A 201 -21.43 7.80 -11.53
N SER A 202 -21.03 7.20 -12.66
CA SER A 202 -20.24 7.88 -13.70
C SER A 202 -20.93 9.13 -14.26
N LYS A 203 -22.26 9.14 -14.32
CA LYS A 203 -23.04 10.31 -14.72
C LYS A 203 -22.82 11.48 -13.76
N ARG A 204 -22.98 11.25 -12.46
CA ARG A 204 -22.75 12.28 -11.43
C ARG A 204 -21.30 12.74 -11.37
N GLN A 205 -20.36 11.85 -11.55
CA GLN A 205 -18.96 12.19 -11.67
C GLN A 205 -18.69 13.15 -12.84
N ALA A 206 -19.23 12.85 -14.04
CA ALA A 206 -19.07 13.69 -15.21
C ALA A 206 -19.71 15.07 -15.00
N GLU A 207 -20.93 15.15 -14.43
CA GLU A 207 -21.59 16.41 -14.07
C GLU A 207 -20.75 17.22 -13.08
N PHE A 208 -20.15 16.58 -12.08
CA PHE A 208 -19.28 17.23 -11.10
C PHE A 208 -18.03 17.79 -11.76
N PHE A 209 -17.32 17.02 -12.56
CA PHE A 209 -16.08 17.45 -13.23
C PHE A 209 -16.37 18.61 -14.20
N THR A 210 -17.45 18.56 -14.97
CA THR A 210 -17.85 19.67 -15.85
C THR A 210 -18.11 20.95 -15.06
N ARG A 211 -18.83 20.87 -13.94
CA ARG A 211 -19.13 22.03 -13.08
C ARG A 211 -17.89 22.66 -12.48
N TRP A 212 -16.83 21.88 -12.21
CA TRP A 212 -15.59 22.35 -11.62
C TRP A 212 -14.51 22.64 -12.65
N GLY A 213 -14.86 22.70 -13.94
CA GLY A 213 -13.96 23.09 -15.04
C GLY A 213 -12.86 22.07 -15.30
N VAL A 214 -13.07 20.82 -14.89
CA VAL A 214 -12.12 19.73 -15.17
C VAL A 214 -12.36 19.23 -16.59
N PRO A 215 -11.33 19.24 -17.47
CA PRO A 215 -11.48 18.69 -18.83
C PRO A 215 -11.91 17.24 -18.76
N SER A 216 -12.89 16.85 -19.57
CA SER A 216 -13.20 15.44 -19.76
C SER A 216 -11.96 14.75 -20.33
N VAL A 217 -11.34 13.87 -19.54
CA VAL A 217 -10.33 12.98 -20.09
C VAL A 217 -11.08 12.07 -21.07
N ASP A 218 -10.80 12.25 -22.37
CA ASP A 218 -11.30 11.36 -23.41
C ASP A 218 -10.95 9.94 -23.01
N ARG A 219 -11.95 9.18 -22.59
CA ARG A 219 -11.78 7.74 -22.37
C ARG A 219 -11.44 7.14 -23.73
N PRO A 220 -10.33 6.40 -23.88
CA PRO A 220 -10.09 5.70 -25.13
C PRO A 220 -11.34 4.88 -25.43
N SER A 221 -11.93 5.17 -26.59
CA SER A 221 -13.14 4.47 -27.08
C SER A 221 -12.86 2.97 -27.05
N LYS A 222 -13.85 2.20 -26.55
CA LYS A 222 -13.87 0.74 -26.62
C LYS A 222 -13.84 0.30 -28.10
N LYS A 223 -12.71 0.38 -28.76
CA LYS A 223 -12.50 -0.26 -30.08
C LYS A 223 -11.07 -0.76 -30.15
N GLN A 224 -11.02 -2.06 -30.34
CA GLN A 224 -9.92 -2.94 -30.70
C GLN A 224 -9.30 -3.73 -29.55
N SER A 225 -9.91 -4.89 -29.30
CA SER A 225 -9.18 -6.05 -28.75
C SER A 225 -8.07 -6.42 -29.74
N PRO A 226 -6.80 -6.48 -29.34
CA PRO A 226 -5.80 -7.04 -30.21
C PRO A 226 -6.10 -8.55 -30.38
N THR A 227 -6.27 -8.98 -31.61
CA THR A 227 -6.27 -10.38 -32.01
C THR A 227 -5.08 -11.08 -31.37
N ALA A 228 -5.36 -12.19 -30.68
CA ALA A 228 -4.36 -13.06 -30.06
C ALA A 228 -3.35 -13.56 -31.12
N GLY A 229 -2.24 -12.86 -31.25
CA GLY A 229 -1.05 -13.36 -31.95
C GLY A 229 -0.45 -14.48 -31.08
N ARG A 230 -0.44 -15.69 -31.60
CA ARG A 230 0.22 -16.85 -30.98
C ARG A 230 1.72 -16.53 -30.82
N LEU A 231 2.15 -16.41 -29.58
CA LEU A 231 3.56 -16.53 -29.24
C LEU A 231 3.95 -18.00 -29.43
N ARG A 232 4.80 -18.26 -30.42
CA ARG A 232 5.50 -19.54 -30.52
C ARG A 232 6.62 -19.59 -29.48
N PRO A 233 6.94 -20.80 -28.97
CA PRO A 233 7.88 -21.02 -27.87
C PRO A 233 9.30 -20.60 -28.23
#